data_90d00b3bfb5faaede7d6a6ecfd9af029
#
_entry.id   90d00b3bfb5faaede7d6a6ecfd9af029
#
_cell.length_a   1.000
_cell.length_b   1.000
_cell.length_c   1.000
_cell.angle_alpha   90.00
_cell.angle_beta   90.00
_cell.angle_gamma   90.00
#
_symmetry.space_group_name_H-M   'P 1'
#
loop_
_entity.id
_entity.type
_entity.pdbx_description
1 polymer ?
#
loop_
_entity_poly.entity_id
_entity_poly.type
_entity_poly.pdbx_seq_one_letter_code
_entity_poly.pdbx_strand_id
1 'polypeptide(L)'
;MNALAAARFTGPLRCMVDFAAAVRRAVTWRAVVLTQALGLVFAITPWLETLGQRANGYLLFHLVQEGVSGLCVMLAALAGDEAVRRGWRVWRAFVVVTLGASLAAALAQLGLDAGLRIADPMAGLPRCLLTFFGVGTRWGTALMVYLNRQSAQRVLAGVRAGELARLRAERQLIASRLAAAETQVNPPAIRQRLEQLRNLYAAGSARADAELERLITELRQRAARGVAAAEGQQ
;
A
#
# COMPACT_ATOMS: atom_id res chain seq x y z
N MET A 1 -35.77 22.71 -16.20
CA MET A 1 -34.48 22.48 -16.95
C MET A 1 -33.22 22.86 -16.15
N ASN A 2 -33.28 23.37 -14.93
CA ASN A 2 -32.08 23.88 -14.22
C ASN A 2 -31.41 22.92 -13.22
N ALA A 3 -32.03 21.78 -12.87
CA ALA A 3 -31.46 20.85 -11.90
C ALA A 3 -30.30 19.98 -12.46
N LEU A 4 -30.34 19.68 -13.75
CA LEU A 4 -29.30 18.88 -14.43
C LEU A 4 -28.01 19.66 -14.69
N ALA A 5 -28.06 20.98 -14.81
CA ALA A 5 -26.90 21.85 -14.96
C ALA A 5 -26.13 22.01 -13.64
N ALA A 6 -26.83 22.12 -12.51
CA ALA A 6 -26.22 22.22 -11.19
C ALA A 6 -25.47 20.94 -10.78
N ALA A 7 -25.98 19.76 -11.14
CA ALA A 7 -25.33 18.48 -10.84
C ALA A 7 -24.00 18.25 -11.59
N ARG A 8 -23.80 18.86 -12.76
CA ARG A 8 -22.54 18.74 -13.54
C ARG A 8 -21.39 19.58 -12.98
N PHE A 9 -21.68 20.70 -12.33
CA PHE A 9 -20.65 21.59 -11.76
C PHE A 9 -20.15 21.15 -10.38
N THR A 10 -20.92 20.38 -9.63
CA THR A 10 -20.51 19.90 -8.29
C THR A 10 -19.55 18.72 -8.33
N GLY A 11 -19.48 17.98 -9.44
CA GLY A 11 -18.60 16.82 -9.58
C GLY A 11 -17.10 17.14 -9.45
N PRO A 12 -16.53 18.10 -10.21
CA PRO A 12 -15.10 18.39 -10.12
C PRO A 12 -14.69 19.03 -8.79
N LEU A 13 -15.51 19.89 -8.21
CA LEU A 13 -15.25 20.51 -6.90
C LEU A 13 -15.25 19.47 -5.78
N ARG A 14 -16.21 18.55 -5.76
CA ARG A 14 -16.22 17.44 -4.79
C ARG A 14 -14.98 16.56 -4.93
N CYS A 15 -14.60 16.23 -6.15
CA CYS A 15 -13.38 15.46 -6.40
C CYS A 15 -12.12 16.16 -5.89
N MET A 16 -12.02 17.48 -6.02
CA MET A 16 -10.92 18.29 -5.48
C MET A 16 -10.94 18.34 -3.95
N VAL A 17 -12.10 18.49 -3.34
CA VAL A 17 -12.25 18.50 -1.87
C VAL A 17 -11.89 17.13 -1.29
N ASP A 18 -12.36 16.04 -1.90
CA ASP A 18 -12.03 14.67 -1.48
C ASP A 18 -10.54 14.37 -1.66
N PHE A 19 -9.93 14.89 -2.72
CA PHE A 19 -8.49 14.78 -2.95
C PHE A 19 -7.71 15.54 -1.88
N ALA A 20 -8.06 16.80 -1.62
CA ALA A 20 -7.42 17.61 -0.57
C ALA A 20 -7.57 16.98 0.82
N ALA A 21 -8.75 16.43 1.13
CA ALA A 21 -9.01 15.73 2.38
C ALA A 21 -8.18 14.44 2.50
N ALA A 22 -7.95 13.71 1.41
CA ALA A 22 -7.10 12.53 1.38
C ALA A 22 -5.63 12.90 1.61
N VAL A 23 -5.12 13.92 0.93
CA VAL A 23 -3.76 14.45 1.12
C VAL A 23 -3.57 14.93 2.56
N ARG A 24 -4.51 15.69 3.12
CA ARG A 24 -4.46 16.17 4.51
C ARG A 24 -4.36 15.03 5.53
N ARG A 25 -5.11 13.94 5.31
CA ARG A 25 -5.06 12.75 6.19
C ARG A 25 -3.72 12.00 6.08
N ALA A 26 -3.05 12.08 4.94
CA ALA A 26 -1.75 11.45 4.73
C ALA A 26 -0.58 12.25 5.34
N VAL A 27 -0.79 13.53 5.69
CA VAL A 27 0.22 14.35 6.39
C VAL A 27 0.43 13.78 7.79
N THR A 28 1.59 13.21 8.04
CA THR A 28 1.99 12.69 9.34
C THR A 28 3.15 13.52 9.90
N TRP A 29 3.24 13.64 11.22
CA TRP A 29 4.38 14.31 11.87
C TRP A 29 5.73 13.75 11.41
N ARG A 30 5.81 12.43 11.21
CA ARG A 30 7.03 11.79 10.70
C ARG A 30 7.41 12.27 9.29
N ALA A 31 6.44 12.43 8.40
CA ALA A 31 6.70 12.94 7.05
C ALA A 31 7.21 14.39 7.10
N VAL A 32 6.63 15.23 7.96
CA VAL A 32 7.07 16.61 8.17
C VAL A 32 8.51 16.64 8.69
N VAL A 33 8.82 15.90 9.77
CA VAL A 33 10.16 15.86 10.36
C VAL A 33 11.20 15.37 9.37
N LEU A 34 10.93 14.28 8.65
CA LEU A 34 11.87 13.74 7.64
C LEU A 34 12.13 14.74 6.52
N THR A 35 11.09 15.42 6.05
CA THR A 35 11.24 16.41 4.98
C THR A 35 12.01 17.63 5.45
N GLN A 36 11.76 18.11 6.68
CA GLN A 36 12.50 19.22 7.24
C GLN A 36 13.96 18.86 7.55
N ALA A 37 14.23 17.63 8.02
CA ALA A 37 15.60 17.14 8.21
C ALA A 37 16.37 17.08 6.88
N LEU A 38 15.71 16.63 5.79
CA LEU A 38 16.34 16.64 4.46
C LEU A 38 16.56 18.06 3.95
N GLY A 39 15.60 18.97 4.16
CA GLY A 39 15.74 20.40 3.86
C GLY A 39 16.91 21.05 4.61
N LEU A 40 17.10 20.69 5.88
CA LEU A 40 18.25 21.14 6.67
C LEU A 40 19.58 20.71 6.04
N VAL A 41 19.69 19.46 5.59
CA VAL A 41 20.89 18.96 4.91
C VAL A 41 21.16 19.77 3.63
N PHE A 42 20.11 20.07 2.85
CA PHE A 42 20.27 20.89 1.64
C PHE A 42 20.61 22.35 1.94
N ALA A 43 20.16 22.90 3.06
CA ALA A 43 20.50 24.26 3.48
C ALA A 43 21.95 24.38 3.99
N ILE A 44 22.44 23.36 4.68
CA ILE A 44 23.81 23.36 5.24
C ILE A 44 24.87 23.24 4.14
N THR A 45 24.63 22.50 3.07
CA THR A 45 25.62 22.27 2.00
C THR A 45 26.12 23.58 1.40
N PRO A 46 25.29 24.52 0.88
CA PRO A 46 25.77 25.81 0.36
C PRO A 46 26.37 26.69 1.44
N TRP A 47 25.91 26.56 2.69
CA TRP A 47 26.49 27.31 3.80
C TRP A 47 27.93 26.89 4.11
N LEU A 48 28.21 25.59 4.06
CA LEU A 48 29.59 25.07 4.22
C LEU A 48 30.53 25.55 3.12
N GLU A 49 30.05 25.71 1.90
CA GLU A 49 30.83 26.24 0.77
C GLU A 49 31.17 27.73 0.93
N THR A 50 30.34 28.47 1.68
CA THR A 50 30.49 29.91 1.92
C THR A 50 31.07 30.23 3.31
N LEU A 51 31.53 29.22 4.06
CA LEU A 51 32.16 29.38 5.38
C LEU A 51 33.35 30.35 5.30
N GLY A 52 33.14 31.55 5.79
CA GLY A 52 34.16 32.61 5.86
C GLY A 52 33.79 33.90 5.14
N GLN A 53 32.74 33.94 4.35
CA GLN A 53 32.41 35.13 3.57
C GLN A 53 31.14 35.91 4.00
N ARG A 54 30.20 35.34 4.75
CA ARG A 54 28.95 36.04 5.10
C ARG A 54 28.36 35.64 6.45
N ALA A 55 27.72 36.64 7.10
CA ALA A 55 27.15 36.59 8.43
C ALA A 55 25.91 35.63 8.61
N ASN A 56 25.58 35.38 9.89
CA ASN A 56 24.51 34.47 10.35
C ASN A 56 23.12 34.66 9.72
N GLY A 57 22.78 35.85 9.15
CA GLY A 57 21.51 36.09 8.49
C GLY A 57 21.30 35.28 7.21
N TYR A 58 22.39 34.93 6.51
CA TYR A 58 22.32 34.15 5.28
C TYR A 58 21.90 32.69 5.55
N LEU A 59 22.39 32.09 6.64
CA LEU A 59 21.98 30.75 7.04
C LEU A 59 20.49 30.68 7.38
N LEU A 60 20.00 31.64 8.17
CA LEU A 60 18.58 31.67 8.55
C LEU A 60 17.66 31.77 7.34
N PHE A 61 18.05 32.62 6.36
CA PHE A 61 17.29 32.75 5.12
C PHE A 61 17.23 31.42 4.34
N HIS A 62 18.37 30.75 4.17
CA HIS A 62 18.40 29.44 3.49
C HIS A 62 17.61 28.36 4.24
N LEU A 63 17.64 28.34 5.56
CA LEU A 63 16.85 27.43 6.37
C LEU A 63 15.35 27.63 6.14
N VAL A 64 14.88 28.89 6.13
CA VAL A 64 13.48 29.21 5.85
C VAL A 64 13.11 28.82 4.42
N GLN A 65 13.94 29.14 3.45
CA GLN A 65 13.72 28.82 2.02
C GLN A 65 13.62 27.31 1.80
N GLU A 66 14.57 26.54 2.31
CA GLU A 66 14.58 25.08 2.14
C GLU A 66 13.45 24.42 2.95
N GLY A 67 13.10 24.98 4.11
CA GLY A 67 11.94 24.54 4.89
C GLY A 67 10.64 24.69 4.14
N VAL A 68 10.41 25.84 3.52
CA VAL A 68 9.22 26.10 2.68
C VAL A 68 9.22 25.20 1.43
N SER A 69 10.35 25.10 0.74
CA SER A 69 10.51 24.21 -0.43
C SER A 69 10.23 22.76 -0.05
N GLY A 70 10.75 22.30 1.07
CA GLY A 70 10.49 20.95 1.60
C GLY A 70 9.00 20.69 1.85
N LEU A 71 8.29 21.64 2.44
CA LEU A 71 6.84 21.51 2.64
C LEU A 71 6.08 21.42 1.31
N CYS A 72 6.43 22.26 0.33
CA CYS A 72 5.82 22.20 -1.00
C CYS A 72 6.04 20.81 -1.64
N VAL A 73 7.25 20.28 -1.57
CA VAL A 73 7.60 18.96 -2.11
C VAL A 73 6.88 17.85 -1.36
N MET A 74 6.78 17.92 -0.03
CA MET A 74 6.04 16.94 0.77
C MET A 74 4.56 16.88 0.35
N LEU A 75 3.90 18.03 0.27
CA LEU A 75 2.50 18.09 -0.17
C LEU A 75 2.34 17.54 -1.59
N ALA A 76 3.26 17.88 -2.47
CA ALA A 76 3.30 17.38 -3.83
C ALA A 76 3.53 15.87 -3.88
N ALA A 77 4.42 15.31 -3.04
CA ALA A 77 4.64 13.86 -2.95
C ALA A 77 3.37 13.12 -2.52
N LEU A 78 2.66 13.63 -1.51
CA LEU A 78 1.40 13.07 -1.05
C LEU A 78 0.30 13.16 -2.12
N ALA A 79 0.24 14.29 -2.84
CA ALA A 79 -0.67 14.45 -3.97
C ALA A 79 -0.35 13.47 -5.11
N GLY A 80 0.94 13.27 -5.41
CA GLY A 80 1.39 12.29 -6.40
C GLY A 80 1.02 10.86 -6.01
N ASP A 81 1.21 10.50 -4.75
CA ASP A 81 0.82 9.20 -4.23
C ASP A 81 -0.69 8.95 -4.36
N GLU A 82 -1.51 9.94 -4.05
CA GLU A 82 -2.96 9.85 -4.24
C GLU A 82 -3.36 9.79 -5.72
N ALA A 83 -2.68 10.52 -6.60
CA ALA A 83 -2.91 10.44 -8.04
C ALA A 83 -2.60 9.04 -8.60
N VAL A 84 -1.50 8.42 -8.14
CA VAL A 84 -1.16 7.03 -8.51
C VAL A 84 -2.19 6.04 -7.96
N ARG A 85 -2.72 6.24 -6.75
CA ARG A 85 -3.83 5.43 -6.20
C ARG A 85 -5.08 5.51 -7.07
N ARG A 86 -5.35 6.67 -7.66
CA ARG A 86 -6.47 6.92 -8.58
C ARG A 86 -6.20 6.41 -10.01
N GLY A 87 -5.11 5.68 -10.23
CA GLY A 87 -4.79 5.03 -11.51
C GLY A 87 -3.90 5.85 -12.45
N TRP A 88 -3.32 6.95 -12.00
CA TRP A 88 -2.33 7.66 -12.81
C TRP A 88 -1.06 6.82 -12.97
N ARG A 89 -0.43 6.90 -14.15
CA ARG A 89 0.90 6.31 -14.34
C ARG A 89 1.92 7.06 -13.49
N VAL A 90 2.81 6.34 -12.83
CA VAL A 90 3.81 6.88 -11.88
C VAL A 90 4.61 8.03 -12.51
N TRP A 91 5.06 7.90 -13.76
CA TRP A 91 5.83 8.93 -14.44
C TRP A 91 5.02 10.22 -14.69
N ARG A 92 3.72 10.12 -15.00
CA ARG A 92 2.84 11.31 -15.16
C ARG A 92 2.64 12.02 -13.83
N ALA A 93 2.35 11.26 -12.78
CA ALA A 93 2.26 11.79 -11.44
C ALA A 93 3.57 12.49 -11.05
N PHE A 94 4.72 11.87 -11.31
CA PHE A 94 6.04 12.44 -11.04
C PHE A 94 6.24 13.78 -11.76
N VAL A 95 6.03 13.86 -13.07
CA VAL A 95 6.22 15.09 -13.84
C VAL A 95 5.32 16.22 -13.32
N VAL A 96 4.01 15.96 -13.18
CA VAL A 96 3.05 16.98 -12.73
C VAL A 96 3.36 17.45 -11.31
N VAL A 97 3.71 16.54 -10.42
CA VAL A 97 4.00 16.84 -9.02
C VAL A 97 5.33 17.59 -8.87
N THR A 98 6.36 17.21 -9.62
CA THR A 98 7.66 17.92 -9.60
C THR A 98 7.52 19.34 -10.13
N LEU A 99 6.85 19.52 -11.26
CA LEU A 99 6.60 20.85 -11.81
C LEU A 99 5.74 21.70 -10.86
N GLY A 100 4.69 21.12 -10.30
CA GLY A 100 3.82 21.80 -9.32
C GLY A 100 4.58 22.22 -8.06
N ALA A 101 5.41 21.34 -7.50
CA ALA A 101 6.22 21.62 -6.32
C ALA A 101 7.25 22.73 -6.61
N SER A 102 7.94 22.65 -7.75
CA SER A 102 8.93 23.64 -8.17
C SER A 102 8.29 25.01 -8.37
N LEU A 103 7.12 25.06 -9.00
CA LEU A 103 6.37 26.30 -9.21
C LEU A 103 5.88 26.88 -7.87
N ALA A 104 5.31 26.04 -6.99
CA ALA A 104 4.84 26.48 -5.68
C ALA A 104 5.99 27.03 -4.82
N ALA A 105 7.14 26.36 -4.81
CA ALA A 105 8.33 26.80 -4.09
C ALA A 105 8.88 28.13 -4.66
N ALA A 106 8.91 28.27 -5.99
CA ALA A 106 9.32 29.51 -6.65
C ALA A 106 8.40 30.70 -6.34
N LEU A 107 7.08 30.49 -6.35
CA LEU A 107 6.09 31.51 -5.96
C LEU A 107 6.21 31.86 -4.48
N ALA A 108 6.40 30.87 -3.60
CA ALA A 108 6.63 31.11 -2.19
C ALA A 108 7.90 31.93 -1.96
N GLN A 109 8.95 31.70 -2.74
CA GLN A 109 10.19 32.47 -2.70
C GLN A 109 9.97 33.92 -3.11
N LEU A 110 9.21 34.18 -4.20
CA LEU A 110 8.84 35.54 -4.57
C LEU A 110 8.08 36.27 -3.44
N GLY A 111 7.18 35.57 -2.77
CA GLY A 111 6.45 36.10 -1.61
C GLY A 111 7.38 36.43 -0.44
N LEU A 112 8.38 35.59 -0.16
CA LEU A 112 9.37 35.84 0.88
C LEU A 112 10.27 37.03 0.54
N ASP A 113 10.77 37.13 -0.70
CA ASP A 113 11.61 38.25 -1.16
C ASP A 113 10.85 39.58 -1.07
N ALA A 114 9.58 39.60 -1.47
CA ALA A 114 8.72 40.78 -1.37
C ALA A 114 8.40 41.17 0.09
N GLY A 115 8.11 40.17 0.93
CA GLY A 115 7.76 40.38 2.34
C GLY A 115 8.94 40.85 3.20
N LEU A 116 10.13 40.34 2.94
CA LEU A 116 11.33 40.68 3.70
C LEU A 116 12.09 41.88 3.13
N ARG A 117 11.64 42.48 2.03
CA ARG A 117 12.27 43.61 1.33
C ARG A 117 13.77 43.43 1.15
N ILE A 118 14.18 42.23 0.72
CA ILE A 118 15.60 41.89 0.55
C ILE A 118 16.19 42.69 -0.59
N ALA A 119 17.15 43.57 -0.27
CA ALA A 119 17.91 44.35 -1.23
C ALA A 119 19.06 43.50 -1.83
N ASP A 120 18.68 42.52 -2.67
CA ASP A 120 19.65 41.66 -3.36
C ASP A 120 19.42 41.81 -4.86
N PRO A 121 20.49 42.04 -5.68
CA PRO A 121 20.39 42.16 -7.13
C PRO A 121 19.83 40.90 -7.79
N MET A 122 19.91 39.75 -7.12
CA MET A 122 19.32 38.48 -7.57
C MET A 122 17.87 38.27 -7.05
N ALA A 123 17.30 39.19 -6.26
CA ALA A 123 15.91 39.08 -5.81
C ALA A 123 14.93 39.18 -7.00
N GLY A 124 13.78 38.55 -6.84
CA GLY A 124 12.74 38.52 -7.86
C GLY A 124 12.88 37.40 -8.86
N LEU A 125 12.73 37.71 -10.16
CA LEU A 125 12.64 36.69 -11.22
C LEU A 125 13.88 35.78 -11.34
N PRO A 126 15.13 36.26 -11.29
CA PRO A 126 16.31 35.40 -11.37
C PRO A 126 16.35 34.35 -10.24
N ARG A 127 16.07 34.79 -9.01
CA ARG A 127 16.00 33.88 -7.84
C ARG A 127 14.84 32.89 -7.94
N CYS A 128 13.69 33.34 -8.44
CA CYS A 128 12.53 32.47 -8.68
C CYS A 128 12.89 31.35 -9.66
N LEU A 129 13.56 31.65 -10.76
CA LEU A 129 14.02 30.65 -11.75
C LEU A 129 15.04 29.69 -11.13
N LEU A 130 16.02 30.21 -10.38
CA LEU A 130 16.99 29.37 -9.68
C LEU A 130 16.32 28.43 -8.68
N THR A 131 15.33 28.91 -7.93
CA THR A 131 14.54 28.09 -7.00
C THR A 131 13.74 27.05 -7.75
N PHE A 132 13.09 27.41 -8.85
CA PHE A 132 12.31 26.47 -9.65
C PHE A 132 13.18 25.30 -10.15
N PHE A 133 14.31 25.59 -10.77
CA PHE A 133 15.23 24.56 -11.26
C PHE A 133 15.94 23.82 -10.13
N GLY A 134 16.35 24.53 -9.07
CA GLY A 134 17.02 23.96 -7.91
C GLY A 134 16.12 22.96 -7.15
N VAL A 135 14.85 23.30 -6.93
CA VAL A 135 13.87 22.39 -6.32
C VAL A 135 13.60 21.21 -7.24
N GLY A 136 13.38 21.46 -8.54
CA GLY A 136 13.14 20.40 -9.52
C GLY A 136 14.27 19.37 -9.58
N THR A 137 15.52 19.80 -9.53
CA THR A 137 16.69 18.90 -9.62
C THR A 137 17.00 18.20 -8.29
N ARG A 138 17.09 18.94 -7.20
CA ARG A 138 17.45 18.35 -5.87
C ARG A 138 16.35 17.46 -5.33
N TRP A 139 15.12 17.94 -5.31
CA TRP A 139 13.99 17.23 -4.76
C TRP A 139 13.34 16.26 -5.73
N GLY A 140 13.50 16.48 -7.06
CA GLY A 140 12.93 15.61 -8.08
C GLY A 140 13.45 14.18 -7.96
N THR A 141 14.74 14.00 -7.70
CA THR A 141 15.34 12.67 -7.48
C THR A 141 14.74 11.99 -6.25
N ALA A 142 14.63 12.70 -5.12
CA ALA A 142 14.04 12.17 -3.90
C ALA A 142 12.56 11.79 -4.12
N LEU A 143 11.81 12.62 -4.84
CA LEU A 143 10.41 12.39 -5.17
C LEU A 143 10.23 11.17 -6.08
N MET A 144 11.11 11.01 -7.09
CA MET A 144 11.10 9.85 -7.97
C MET A 144 11.34 8.55 -7.20
N VAL A 145 12.35 8.54 -6.32
CA VAL A 145 12.64 7.39 -5.45
C VAL A 145 11.45 7.09 -4.54
N TYR A 146 10.85 8.12 -3.94
CA TYR A 146 9.68 7.97 -3.08
C TYR A 146 8.50 7.33 -3.82
N LEU A 147 8.09 7.88 -4.97
CA LEU A 147 6.96 7.38 -5.76
C LEU A 147 7.19 5.95 -6.28
N ASN A 148 8.41 5.66 -6.75
CA ASN A 148 8.77 4.30 -7.17
C ASN A 148 8.69 3.31 -6.01
N ARG A 149 9.23 3.67 -4.86
CA ARG A 149 9.20 2.80 -3.67
C ARG A 149 7.77 2.53 -3.19
N GLN A 150 6.93 3.55 -3.18
CA GLN A 150 5.52 3.42 -2.83
C GLN A 150 4.76 2.51 -3.82
N SER A 151 5.00 2.69 -5.11
CA SER A 151 4.38 1.83 -6.14
C SER A 151 4.84 0.37 -6.02
N ALA A 152 6.13 0.12 -5.80
CA ALA A 152 6.68 -1.21 -5.59
C ALA A 152 6.10 -1.89 -4.33
N GLN A 153 5.99 -1.15 -3.23
CA GLN A 153 5.37 -1.67 -2.00
C GLN A 153 3.90 -2.07 -2.21
N ARG A 154 3.14 -1.31 -3.00
CA ARG A 154 1.74 -1.66 -3.33
C ARG A 154 1.64 -2.92 -4.16
N VAL A 155 2.51 -3.08 -5.17
CA VAL A 155 2.55 -4.30 -5.98
C VAL A 155 2.86 -5.50 -5.09
N LEU A 156 3.87 -5.40 -4.23
CA LEU A 156 4.22 -6.47 -3.28
C LEU A 156 3.09 -6.79 -2.31
N ALA A 157 2.39 -5.77 -1.79
CA ALA A 157 1.23 -5.97 -0.93
C ALA A 157 0.08 -6.68 -1.67
N GLY A 158 -0.15 -6.32 -2.94
CA GLY A 158 -1.14 -6.98 -3.79
C GLY A 158 -0.81 -8.45 -4.04
N VAL A 159 0.45 -8.77 -4.36
CA VAL A 159 0.91 -10.16 -4.54
C VAL A 159 0.73 -10.98 -3.26
N ARG A 160 1.17 -10.44 -2.11
CA ARG A 160 0.99 -11.12 -0.80
C ARG A 160 -0.48 -11.35 -0.45
N ALA A 161 -1.34 -10.37 -0.73
CA ALA A 161 -2.78 -10.52 -0.52
C ALA A 161 -3.37 -11.61 -1.41
N GLY A 162 -2.94 -11.70 -2.67
CA GLY A 162 -3.32 -12.76 -3.61
C GLY A 162 -2.88 -14.15 -3.14
N GLU A 163 -1.64 -14.30 -2.69
CA GLU A 163 -1.12 -15.56 -2.13
C GLU A 163 -1.90 -16.00 -0.88
N LEU A 164 -2.17 -15.05 0.03
CA LEU A 164 -2.97 -15.35 1.22
C LEU A 164 -4.42 -15.77 0.87
N ALA A 165 -5.02 -15.14 -0.12
CA ALA A 165 -6.35 -15.51 -0.61
C ALA A 165 -6.34 -16.92 -1.21
N ARG A 166 -5.32 -17.25 -2.01
CA ARG A 166 -5.14 -18.60 -2.56
C ARG A 166 -5.00 -19.65 -1.47
N LEU A 167 -4.11 -19.43 -0.50
CA LEU A 167 -3.89 -20.36 0.62
C LEU A 167 -5.17 -20.57 1.46
N ARG A 168 -5.98 -19.51 1.63
CA ARG A 168 -7.28 -19.63 2.31
C ARG A 168 -8.27 -20.47 1.52
N ALA A 169 -8.33 -20.27 0.21
CA ALA A 169 -9.17 -21.08 -0.66
C ALA A 169 -8.77 -22.55 -0.66
N GLU A 170 -7.47 -22.86 -0.73
CA GLU A 170 -6.93 -24.22 -0.64
C GLU A 170 -7.29 -24.88 0.70
N ARG A 171 -7.13 -24.14 1.82
CA ARG A 171 -7.55 -24.66 3.16
C ARG A 171 -9.04 -24.94 3.23
N GLN A 172 -9.89 -24.05 2.70
CA GLN A 172 -11.32 -24.26 2.65
C GLN A 172 -11.70 -25.50 1.83
N LEU A 173 -11.02 -25.70 0.70
CA LEU A 173 -11.23 -26.87 -0.14
C LEU A 173 -10.81 -28.17 0.56
N ILE A 174 -9.68 -28.18 1.27
CA ILE A 174 -9.26 -29.32 2.07
C ILE A 174 -10.25 -29.58 3.19
N ALA A 175 -10.70 -28.53 3.91
CA ALA A 175 -11.68 -28.69 4.99
C ALA A 175 -13.02 -29.22 4.48
N SER A 176 -13.50 -28.75 3.32
CA SER A 176 -14.74 -29.26 2.71
C SER A 176 -14.61 -30.71 2.25
N ARG A 177 -13.45 -31.10 1.69
CA ARG A 177 -13.17 -32.50 1.30
C ARG A 177 -13.11 -33.40 2.55
N LEU A 178 -12.49 -32.94 3.65
CA LEU A 178 -12.42 -33.68 4.91
C LEU A 178 -13.83 -33.85 5.48
N ALA A 179 -14.62 -32.80 5.54
CA ALA A 179 -16.02 -32.88 6.03
C ALA A 179 -16.88 -33.81 5.16
N ALA A 180 -16.70 -33.77 3.82
CA ALA A 180 -17.37 -34.70 2.93
C ALA A 180 -16.94 -36.16 3.16
N ALA A 181 -15.64 -36.41 3.40
CA ALA A 181 -15.14 -37.74 3.73
C ALA A 181 -15.67 -38.22 5.10
N GLU A 182 -15.72 -37.34 6.10
CA GLU A 182 -16.31 -37.67 7.42
C GLU A 182 -17.79 -38.01 7.33
N THR A 183 -18.58 -37.35 6.50
CA THR A 183 -19.99 -37.66 6.30
C THR A 183 -20.20 -38.99 5.55
N GLN A 184 -19.26 -39.41 4.69
CA GLN A 184 -19.30 -40.70 4.01
C GLN A 184 -19.00 -41.87 4.95
N VAL A 185 -18.18 -41.64 5.98
CA VAL A 185 -17.87 -42.59 7.03
C VAL A 185 -18.90 -42.45 8.14
N ASN A 186 -20.08 -43.02 8.03
CA ASN A 186 -21.11 -42.95 9.05
C ASN A 186 -20.58 -43.49 10.42
N PRO A 187 -20.01 -42.65 11.31
CA PRO A 187 -19.33 -43.10 12.53
C PRO A 187 -20.23 -43.86 13.49
N PRO A 188 -21.52 -43.47 13.67
CA PRO A 188 -22.44 -44.21 14.49
C PRO A 188 -22.71 -45.63 13.97
N ALA A 189 -22.84 -45.83 12.66
CA ALA A 189 -23.04 -47.18 12.11
C ALA A 189 -21.80 -48.08 12.30
N ILE A 190 -20.58 -47.50 12.18
CA ILE A 190 -19.37 -48.27 12.46
C ILE A 190 -19.26 -48.61 13.92
N ARG A 191 -19.56 -47.69 14.86
CA ARG A 191 -19.60 -47.99 16.30
C ARG A 191 -20.57 -49.10 16.63
N GLN A 192 -21.78 -49.04 16.12
CA GLN A 192 -22.79 -50.07 16.35
C GLN A 192 -22.31 -51.43 15.85
N ARG A 193 -21.69 -51.53 14.69
CA ARG A 193 -21.13 -52.77 14.17
C ARG A 193 -19.95 -53.28 15.01
N LEU A 194 -19.07 -52.38 15.47
CA LEU A 194 -17.98 -52.76 16.36
C LEU A 194 -18.49 -53.26 17.71
N GLU A 195 -19.55 -52.68 18.27
CA GLU A 195 -20.21 -53.17 19.49
C GLU A 195 -20.85 -54.55 19.29
N GLN A 196 -21.51 -54.78 18.15
CA GLN A 196 -22.03 -56.08 17.76
C GLN A 196 -20.91 -57.12 17.65
N LEU A 197 -19.82 -56.78 17.03
CA LEU A 197 -18.63 -57.61 16.85
C LEU A 197 -18.00 -57.94 18.21
N ARG A 198 -17.88 -56.99 19.13
CA ARG A 198 -17.42 -57.18 20.48
C ARG A 198 -18.31 -58.19 21.23
N ASN A 199 -19.64 -58.08 21.09
CA ASN A 199 -20.57 -59.01 21.73
C ASN A 199 -20.49 -60.44 21.16
N LEU A 200 -20.25 -60.56 19.83
CA LEU A 200 -19.99 -61.87 19.20
C LEU A 200 -18.71 -62.52 19.70
N TYR A 201 -17.63 -61.73 19.86
CA TYR A 201 -16.39 -62.26 20.46
C TYR A 201 -16.56 -62.62 21.91
N ALA A 202 -17.29 -61.85 22.72
CA ALA A 202 -17.60 -62.16 24.13
C ALA A 202 -18.44 -63.44 24.27
N ALA A 203 -19.30 -63.75 23.29
CA ALA A 203 -20.09 -64.92 23.22
C ALA A 203 -19.36 -66.15 22.65
N GLY A 204 -18.08 -66.03 22.27
CA GLY A 204 -17.28 -67.14 21.69
C GLY A 204 -17.80 -67.65 20.34
N SER A 205 -18.49 -66.81 19.58
CA SER A 205 -19.12 -67.20 18.32
C SER A 205 -18.10 -67.41 17.20
N ALA A 206 -18.09 -68.55 16.53
CA ALA A 206 -17.28 -68.84 15.36
C ALA A 206 -17.56 -67.92 14.16
N ARG A 207 -18.63 -67.05 14.22
CA ARG A 207 -18.98 -66.08 13.20
C ARG A 207 -18.24 -64.74 13.39
N ALA A 208 -17.60 -64.50 14.53
CA ALA A 208 -16.99 -63.22 14.86
C ALA A 208 -15.87 -62.84 13.84
N ASP A 209 -15.04 -63.80 13.48
CA ASP A 209 -13.95 -63.59 12.53
C ASP A 209 -14.45 -63.27 11.10
N ALA A 210 -15.49 -63.96 10.64
CA ALA A 210 -16.12 -63.70 9.35
C ALA A 210 -16.75 -62.30 9.26
N GLU A 211 -17.41 -61.84 10.36
CA GLU A 211 -17.98 -60.49 10.39
C GLU A 211 -16.91 -59.39 10.48
N LEU A 212 -15.78 -59.67 11.15
CA LEU A 212 -14.62 -58.78 11.18
C LEU A 212 -14.02 -58.59 9.78
N GLU A 213 -13.81 -59.70 9.05
CA GLU A 213 -13.28 -59.65 7.68
C GLU A 213 -14.25 -58.87 6.73
N ARG A 214 -15.54 -59.09 6.87
CA ARG A 214 -16.56 -58.34 6.13
C ARG A 214 -16.46 -56.83 6.39
N LEU A 215 -16.39 -56.45 7.67
CA LEU A 215 -16.26 -55.04 8.06
C LEU A 215 -14.98 -54.42 7.48
N ILE A 216 -13.86 -55.09 7.56
CA ILE A 216 -12.58 -54.63 7.00
C ILE A 216 -12.69 -54.47 5.49
N THR A 217 -13.29 -55.43 4.80
CA THR A 217 -13.47 -55.36 3.35
C THR A 217 -14.39 -54.21 2.92
N GLU A 218 -15.47 -54.01 3.67
CA GLU A 218 -16.41 -52.90 3.41
C GLU A 218 -15.75 -51.52 3.64
N LEU A 219 -14.97 -51.36 4.71
CA LEU A 219 -14.22 -50.15 4.99
C LEU A 219 -13.14 -49.87 3.91
N ARG A 220 -12.44 -50.87 3.44
CA ARG A 220 -11.47 -50.77 2.33
C ARG A 220 -12.16 -50.35 1.03
N GLN A 221 -13.29 -50.93 0.68
CA GLN A 221 -14.06 -50.56 -0.51
C GLN A 221 -14.62 -49.12 -0.45
N ARG A 222 -15.05 -48.67 0.73
CA ARG A 222 -15.52 -47.29 0.95
C ARG A 222 -14.34 -46.30 0.81
N ALA A 223 -13.20 -46.61 1.40
CA ALA A 223 -12.00 -45.80 1.28
C ALA A 223 -11.54 -45.68 -0.20
N ALA A 224 -11.53 -46.80 -0.93
CA ALA A 224 -11.16 -46.81 -2.35
C ALA A 224 -12.13 -45.99 -3.23
N ARG A 225 -13.45 -46.04 -2.96
CA ARG A 225 -14.45 -45.22 -3.64
C ARG A 225 -14.30 -43.73 -3.31
N GLY A 226 -13.96 -43.40 -2.08
CA GLY A 226 -13.69 -42.03 -1.68
C GLY A 226 -12.49 -41.41 -2.42
N VAL A 227 -11.42 -42.19 -2.60
CA VAL A 227 -10.24 -41.77 -3.37
C VAL A 227 -10.57 -41.61 -4.85
N ALA A 228 -11.25 -42.57 -5.48
CA ALA A 228 -11.64 -42.50 -6.89
C ALA A 228 -12.61 -41.33 -7.19
N ALA A 229 -13.52 -41.01 -6.28
CA ALA A 229 -14.41 -39.84 -6.41
C ALA A 229 -13.65 -38.51 -6.30
N ALA A 230 -12.57 -38.46 -5.52
CA ALA A 230 -11.73 -37.28 -5.41
C ALA A 230 -10.83 -37.04 -6.63
N GLU A 231 -10.37 -38.12 -7.29
CA GLU A 231 -9.55 -38.06 -8.52
C GLU A 231 -10.38 -37.72 -9.76
N GLY A 232 -11.65 -38.15 -9.82
CA GLY A 232 -12.55 -37.87 -10.97
C GLY A 232 -13.11 -36.44 -11.00
N GLN A 233 -12.80 -35.61 -10.01
CA GLN A 233 -13.19 -34.20 -9.94
C GLN A 233 -12.04 -33.22 -10.28
N GLN A 234 -10.88 -33.71 -10.68
CA GLN A 234 -9.76 -32.94 -11.22
C GLN A 234 -9.81 -32.90 -12.74
#